data_06ce7e74831b67c8bfe94155119a4f0f
#
_entry.id   06ce7e74831b67c8bfe94155119a4f0f
#
_cell.length_a   1.000
_cell.length_b   1.000
_cell.length_c   1.000
_cell.angle_alpha   90.00
_cell.angle_beta   90.00
_cell.angle_gamma   90.00
#
_symmetry.space_group_name_H-M   'P 1'
#
loop_
_entity.id
_entity.type
_entity.pdbx_description
1 polymer ?
#
loop_
_entity_poly.entity_id
_entity_poly.type
_entity_poly.pdbx_seq_one_letter_code
_entity_poly.pdbx_strand_id
1 'polypeptide(L)'
;MSQYLDFEKPIAQIAQRAVDYRAAGDDAGARHAEGAARRLLAETYVRLSPWQKTLVARHPARPHFSDIAKVLVEDFTPLAGDRAYGEDLAIVGGLGRLRGLNVPVMLIGHEKGTDTASRVRHNFGMGRPEGYRKAARLVELAARFHVPVITLVDSAGAYPGVDGEARGQAEAIARATAAFLGAPVPIITAITGEGMSGGAIGIAAADRVIMFEHAVYAVISPEGCASILWRSADKQANRAADAAEAMKVTAADCKALGVIDTIVSEPLGGAHRDPAAAIASLSMAIASELQPLLALAPAALVKARRAKYLAMGRNL
;
A
#
# COMPACT_ATOMS: atom_id res chain seq x y z
N MET A 1 10.57 20.87 3.20
CA MET A 1 11.77 20.08 3.53
C MET A 1 11.38 18.62 3.59
N SER A 2 12.06 17.73 2.88
CA SER A 2 11.82 16.29 3.04
C SER A 2 12.18 15.91 4.47
N GLN A 3 11.25 15.25 5.18
CA GLN A 3 11.53 14.75 6.52
C GLN A 3 12.41 13.51 6.38
N TYR A 4 13.67 13.58 6.88
CA TYR A 4 14.57 12.44 6.91
C TYR A 4 14.17 11.49 8.06
N LEU A 5 14.25 10.20 7.82
CA LEU A 5 14.10 9.18 8.84
C LEU A 5 15.36 9.10 9.73
N ASP A 6 15.26 8.53 10.93
CA ASP A 6 16.39 8.50 11.88
C ASP A 6 17.64 7.85 11.30
N PHE A 7 17.50 6.78 10.53
CA PHE A 7 18.63 6.10 9.90
C PHE A 7 19.24 6.88 8.72
N GLU A 8 18.54 7.92 8.24
CA GLU A 8 18.99 8.81 7.17
C GLU A 8 19.74 10.06 7.69
N LYS A 9 19.88 10.24 9.00
CA LYS A 9 20.59 11.39 9.59
C LYS A 9 21.99 11.66 9.00
N PRO A 10 22.83 10.63 8.74
CA PRO A 10 24.13 10.86 8.09
C PRO A 10 23.99 11.45 6.67
N ILE A 11 22.97 11.02 5.92
CA ILE A 11 22.66 11.52 4.58
C ILE A 11 22.22 12.98 4.67
N ALA A 12 21.32 13.28 5.62
CA ALA A 12 20.84 14.65 5.87
C ALA A 12 21.98 15.62 6.20
N GLN A 13 22.96 15.19 7.01
CA GLN A 13 24.13 15.99 7.36
C GLN A 13 25.00 16.33 6.14
N ILE A 14 25.22 15.37 5.24
CA ILE A 14 25.99 15.61 4.02
C ILE A 14 25.18 16.50 3.06
N ALA A 15 23.87 16.28 2.94
CA ALA A 15 23.00 17.14 2.13
C ALA A 15 22.98 18.59 2.65
N GLN A 16 22.99 18.79 3.98
CA GLN A 16 23.07 20.12 4.57
C GLN A 16 24.40 20.83 4.22
N ARG A 17 25.53 20.12 4.26
CA ARG A 17 26.82 20.69 3.83
C ARG A 17 26.79 21.17 2.38
N ALA A 18 26.06 20.48 1.49
CA ALA A 18 25.92 20.93 0.11
C ALA A 18 25.18 22.28 0.02
N VAL A 19 24.14 22.47 0.86
CA VAL A 19 23.45 23.77 0.98
C VAL A 19 24.36 24.83 1.52
N ASP A 20 25.16 24.52 2.54
CA ASP A 20 26.12 25.50 3.16
C ASP A 20 27.22 25.91 2.19
N TYR A 21 27.78 24.96 1.42
CA TYR A 21 28.77 25.28 0.36
C TYR A 21 28.18 26.20 -0.73
N ARG A 22 26.93 25.92 -1.13
CA ARG A 22 26.24 26.74 -2.14
C ARG A 22 25.97 28.14 -1.63
N ALA A 23 25.61 28.31 -0.35
CA ALA A 23 25.43 29.62 0.29
C ALA A 23 26.73 30.37 0.43
N ALA A 24 27.89 29.69 0.53
CA ALA A 24 29.23 30.27 0.56
C ALA A 24 29.82 30.54 -0.85
N GLY A 25 29.10 30.25 -1.93
CA GLY A 25 29.56 30.41 -3.30
C GLY A 25 30.52 29.32 -3.80
N ASP A 26 30.67 28.21 -3.04
CA ASP A 26 31.48 27.04 -3.43
C ASP A 26 30.63 26.00 -4.15
N ASP A 27 30.39 26.21 -5.43
CA ASP A 27 29.64 25.28 -6.28
C ASP A 27 30.35 23.93 -6.47
N ALA A 28 31.67 23.89 -6.38
CA ALA A 28 32.41 22.62 -6.51
C ALA A 28 32.26 21.78 -5.25
N GLY A 29 32.38 22.37 -4.07
CA GLY A 29 32.09 21.71 -2.79
C GLY A 29 30.64 21.25 -2.70
N ALA A 30 29.69 22.07 -3.15
CA ALA A 30 28.28 21.71 -3.19
C ALA A 30 28.01 20.45 -4.04
N ARG A 31 28.51 20.42 -5.28
CA ARG A 31 28.37 19.23 -6.17
C ARG A 31 29.03 17.99 -5.59
N HIS A 32 30.19 18.14 -4.95
CA HIS A 32 30.87 17.02 -4.32
C HIS A 32 30.03 16.44 -3.17
N ALA A 33 29.50 17.29 -2.30
CA ALA A 33 28.65 16.89 -1.18
C ALA A 33 27.33 16.26 -1.65
N GLU A 34 26.68 16.80 -2.68
CA GLU A 34 25.48 16.20 -3.31
C GLU A 34 25.77 14.81 -3.85
N GLY A 35 26.90 14.65 -4.57
CA GLY A 35 27.33 13.35 -5.06
C GLY A 35 27.58 12.35 -3.93
N ALA A 36 28.18 12.79 -2.82
CA ALA A 36 28.41 11.95 -1.64
C ALA A 36 27.09 11.57 -0.96
N ALA A 37 26.18 12.52 -0.77
CA ALA A 37 24.85 12.24 -0.20
C ALA A 37 24.07 11.22 -1.06
N ARG A 38 24.09 11.39 -2.39
CA ARG A 38 23.43 10.46 -3.30
C ARG A 38 24.03 9.05 -3.27
N ARG A 39 25.36 8.91 -3.19
CA ARG A 39 26.02 7.60 -3.04
C ARG A 39 25.63 6.93 -1.73
N LEU A 40 25.72 7.68 -0.62
CA LEU A 40 25.36 7.14 0.69
C LEU A 40 23.88 6.74 0.76
N LEU A 41 22.98 7.51 0.13
CA LEU A 41 21.57 7.18 0.00
C LEU A 41 21.39 5.85 -0.75
N ALA A 42 22.06 5.66 -1.88
CA ALA A 42 21.98 4.44 -2.66
C ALA A 42 22.49 3.22 -1.86
N GLU A 43 23.64 3.34 -1.21
CA GLU A 43 24.23 2.28 -0.37
C GLU A 43 23.30 1.91 0.81
N THR A 44 22.66 2.92 1.42
CA THR A 44 21.73 2.72 2.55
C THR A 44 20.47 1.99 2.07
N TYR A 45 19.87 2.41 0.97
CA TYR A 45 18.59 1.86 0.49
C TYR A 45 18.69 0.45 -0.09
N VAL A 46 19.85 0.05 -0.59
CA VAL A 46 20.11 -1.34 -0.99
C VAL A 46 20.11 -2.29 0.22
N ARG A 47 20.40 -1.80 1.43
CA ARG A 47 20.62 -2.61 2.64
C ARG A 47 19.58 -2.35 3.74
N LEU A 48 18.44 -1.76 3.42
CA LEU A 48 17.40 -1.48 4.42
C LEU A 48 16.95 -2.78 5.10
N SER A 49 16.98 -2.77 6.44
CA SER A 49 16.38 -3.84 7.24
C SER A 49 14.85 -3.84 7.08
N PRO A 50 14.14 -4.96 7.39
CA PRO A 50 12.67 -5.00 7.38
C PRO A 50 12.02 -3.91 8.22
N TRP A 51 12.63 -3.57 9.37
CA TRP A 51 12.18 -2.46 10.20
C TRP A 51 12.34 -1.10 9.52
N GLN A 52 13.50 -0.85 8.90
CA GLN A 52 13.71 0.39 8.14
C GLN A 52 12.75 0.50 6.95
N LYS A 53 12.47 -0.60 6.23
CA LYS A 53 11.43 -0.63 5.19
C LYS A 53 10.05 -0.31 5.76
N THR A 54 9.72 -0.80 6.95
CA THR A 54 8.47 -0.44 7.64
C THR A 54 8.39 1.07 7.90
N LEU A 55 9.48 1.69 8.34
CA LEU A 55 9.54 3.14 8.54
C LEU A 55 9.39 3.92 7.22
N VAL A 56 10.01 3.45 6.13
CA VAL A 56 9.85 4.03 4.78
C VAL A 56 8.40 3.88 4.29
N ALA A 57 7.77 2.71 4.48
CA ALA A 57 6.37 2.47 4.13
C ALA A 57 5.40 3.45 4.81
N ARG A 58 5.73 3.88 6.03
CA ARG A 58 4.97 4.83 6.86
C ARG A 58 5.29 6.29 6.59
N HIS A 59 6.26 6.58 5.72
CA HIS A 59 6.71 7.96 5.54
C HIS A 59 5.54 8.86 5.09
N PRO A 60 5.28 10.00 5.79
CA PRO A 60 4.08 10.81 5.57
C PRO A 60 4.00 11.49 4.20
N ALA A 61 5.12 11.60 3.50
CA ALA A 61 5.19 12.16 2.15
C ALA A 61 5.08 11.10 1.04
N ARG A 62 4.78 9.84 1.35
CA ARG A 62 4.46 8.86 0.30
C ARG A 62 3.16 9.24 -0.41
N PRO A 63 3.03 8.93 -1.70
CA PRO A 63 1.79 9.20 -2.41
C PRO A 63 0.63 8.38 -1.81
N HIS A 64 -0.46 9.06 -1.48
CA HIS A 64 -1.69 8.47 -0.98
C HIS A 64 -2.65 8.12 -2.11
N PHE A 65 -3.80 7.52 -1.78
CA PHE A 65 -4.83 7.14 -2.76
C PHE A 65 -5.18 8.28 -3.72
N SER A 66 -5.45 9.46 -3.18
CA SER A 66 -5.86 10.64 -3.98
C SER A 66 -4.78 11.10 -4.96
N ASP A 67 -3.50 10.99 -4.58
CA ASP A 67 -2.38 11.35 -5.45
C ASP A 67 -2.22 10.35 -6.59
N ILE A 68 -2.30 9.05 -6.26
CA ILE A 68 -2.22 7.97 -7.23
C ILE A 68 -3.42 8.00 -8.18
N ALA A 69 -4.64 8.18 -7.66
CA ALA A 69 -5.86 8.21 -8.47
C ALA A 69 -5.84 9.31 -9.51
N LYS A 70 -5.39 10.54 -9.18
CA LYS A 70 -5.28 11.66 -10.12
C LYS A 70 -4.40 11.37 -11.35
N VAL A 71 -3.38 10.53 -11.16
CA VAL A 71 -2.44 10.16 -12.24
C VAL A 71 -2.89 8.89 -12.95
N LEU A 72 -3.40 7.91 -12.19
CA LEU A 72 -3.74 6.58 -12.69
C LEU A 72 -5.00 6.56 -13.56
N VAL A 73 -6.03 7.33 -13.19
CA VAL A 73 -7.32 7.32 -13.89
C VAL A 73 -7.77 8.72 -14.32
N GLU A 74 -8.54 8.76 -15.39
CA GLU A 74 -9.31 9.93 -15.85
C GLU A 74 -10.75 9.81 -15.38
N ASP A 75 -11.43 10.95 -15.27
CA ASP A 75 -12.87 11.07 -14.99
C ASP A 75 -13.30 10.29 -13.74
N PHE A 76 -12.45 10.30 -12.69
CA PHE A 76 -12.76 9.59 -11.46
C PHE A 76 -14.03 10.11 -10.82
N THR A 77 -15.05 9.24 -10.75
CA THR A 77 -16.36 9.52 -10.15
C THR A 77 -16.48 8.70 -8.86
N PRO A 78 -16.37 9.31 -7.68
CA PRO A 78 -16.48 8.61 -6.41
C PRO A 78 -17.88 8.08 -6.15
N LEU A 79 -17.99 6.87 -5.55
CA LEU A 79 -19.24 6.20 -5.23
C LEU A 79 -19.33 5.96 -3.71
N ALA A 80 -19.94 6.90 -3.02
CA ALA A 80 -20.05 6.93 -1.57
C ALA A 80 -21.05 5.91 -1.00
N GLY A 81 -20.86 5.56 0.29
CA GLY A 81 -21.79 4.83 1.14
C GLY A 81 -21.88 3.33 0.91
N ASP A 82 -22.17 2.61 1.99
CA ASP A 82 -22.34 1.14 1.98
C ASP A 82 -23.77 0.69 1.64
N ARG A 83 -24.72 1.61 1.54
CA ARG A 83 -26.17 1.36 1.33
C ARG A 83 -26.84 0.60 2.49
N ALA A 84 -26.22 0.56 3.65
CA ALA A 84 -26.75 -0.09 4.85
C ALA A 84 -26.73 0.81 6.08
N TYR A 85 -25.59 1.45 6.36
CA TYR A 85 -25.41 2.27 7.55
C TYR A 85 -24.90 3.67 7.24
N GLY A 86 -23.83 3.81 6.46
CA GLY A 86 -23.23 5.11 6.25
C GLY A 86 -22.02 5.14 5.28
N GLU A 87 -21.23 6.19 5.43
CA GLU A 87 -20.00 6.41 4.68
C GLU A 87 -18.79 6.15 5.57
N ASP A 88 -17.76 5.53 4.99
CA ASP A 88 -16.42 5.47 5.55
C ASP A 88 -15.43 6.15 4.60
N LEU A 89 -14.79 7.20 5.08
CA LEU A 89 -13.82 7.96 4.29
C LEU A 89 -12.42 7.36 4.25
N ALA A 90 -12.15 6.32 5.07
CA ALA A 90 -10.88 5.59 5.04
C ALA A 90 -10.77 4.66 3.82
N ILE A 91 -11.89 4.12 3.33
CA ILE A 91 -11.92 3.37 2.08
C ILE A 91 -12.67 4.21 1.04
N VAL A 92 -11.96 4.66 0.02
CA VAL A 92 -12.51 5.43 -1.09
C VAL A 92 -12.65 4.51 -2.30
N GLY A 93 -13.68 4.73 -3.11
CA GLY A 93 -13.81 3.99 -4.37
C GLY A 93 -14.73 4.68 -5.35
N GLY A 94 -14.57 4.34 -6.62
CA GLY A 94 -15.32 4.94 -7.71
C GLY A 94 -14.92 4.41 -9.08
N LEU A 95 -15.64 4.86 -10.10
CA LEU A 95 -15.35 4.56 -11.49
C LEU A 95 -14.39 5.60 -12.08
N GLY A 96 -13.55 5.17 -13.00
CA GLY A 96 -12.69 6.02 -13.79
C GLY A 96 -12.22 5.29 -15.03
N ARG A 97 -11.41 5.93 -15.85
CA ARG A 97 -10.80 5.35 -17.04
C ARG A 97 -9.30 5.22 -16.83
N LEU A 98 -8.79 4.00 -16.85
CA LEU A 98 -7.36 3.72 -16.64
C LEU A 98 -6.53 4.35 -17.78
N ARG A 99 -5.60 5.25 -17.43
CA ARG A 99 -4.65 5.81 -18.38
C ARG A 99 -3.76 4.72 -18.98
N GLY A 100 -3.33 4.90 -20.20
CA GLY A 100 -2.48 3.95 -20.92
C GLY A 100 -3.24 2.81 -21.59
N LEU A 101 -4.23 2.18 -20.95
CA LEU A 101 -5.08 1.16 -21.57
C LEU A 101 -6.41 1.70 -22.05
N ASN A 102 -6.83 2.87 -21.60
CA ASN A 102 -8.11 3.52 -21.94
C ASN A 102 -9.35 2.63 -21.67
N VAL A 103 -9.30 1.81 -20.62
CA VAL A 103 -10.42 0.94 -20.20
C VAL A 103 -11.10 1.52 -18.96
N PRO A 104 -12.44 1.37 -18.81
CA PRO A 104 -13.10 1.71 -17.56
C PRO A 104 -12.61 0.78 -16.45
N VAL A 105 -12.43 1.32 -15.25
CA VAL A 105 -12.00 0.55 -14.07
C VAL A 105 -12.78 1.00 -12.83
N MET A 106 -13.00 0.08 -11.92
CA MET A 106 -13.40 0.37 -10.55
C MET A 106 -12.12 0.51 -9.72
N LEU A 107 -11.83 1.72 -9.23
CA LEU A 107 -10.69 1.97 -8.35
C LEU A 107 -11.19 2.06 -6.92
N ILE A 108 -10.57 1.28 -6.01
CA ILE A 108 -10.89 1.22 -4.58
C ILE A 108 -9.59 1.32 -3.80
N GLY A 109 -9.55 1.97 -2.64
CA GLY A 109 -8.32 1.96 -1.83
C GLY A 109 -8.43 2.70 -0.52
N HIS A 110 -7.38 2.58 0.27
CA HIS A 110 -7.25 3.28 1.53
C HIS A 110 -6.73 4.70 1.31
N GLU A 111 -7.45 5.68 1.87
CA GLU A 111 -6.99 7.07 1.95
C GLU A 111 -6.58 7.36 3.40
N LYS A 112 -5.32 7.78 3.58
CA LYS A 112 -4.77 8.12 4.92
C LYS A 112 -4.89 9.59 5.27
N GLY A 113 -4.99 10.46 4.27
CA GLY A 113 -4.88 11.90 4.42
C GLY A 113 -3.42 12.39 4.53
N THR A 114 -3.18 13.63 4.11
CA THR A 114 -1.84 14.22 3.98
C THR A 114 -1.42 15.09 5.17
N ASP A 115 -2.38 15.68 5.88
CA ASP A 115 -2.21 16.51 7.07
C ASP A 115 -3.01 15.96 8.26
N THR A 116 -2.83 16.53 9.44
CA THR A 116 -3.46 16.04 10.66
C THR A 116 -4.99 16.03 10.57
N ALA A 117 -5.61 17.08 10.01
CA ALA A 117 -7.06 17.18 9.91
C ALA A 117 -7.62 16.14 8.95
N SER A 118 -7.02 16.00 7.77
CA SER A 118 -7.42 14.98 6.78
C SER A 118 -7.16 13.56 7.29
N ARG A 119 -6.06 13.31 8.02
CA ARG A 119 -5.81 12.00 8.64
C ARG A 119 -6.87 11.61 9.65
N VAL A 120 -7.28 12.51 10.50
CA VAL A 120 -8.39 12.28 11.44
C VAL A 120 -9.67 12.00 10.67
N ARG A 121 -9.98 12.79 9.64
CA ARG A 121 -11.15 12.60 8.79
C ARG A 121 -11.17 11.24 8.09
N HIS A 122 -10.05 10.76 7.61
CA HIS A 122 -9.88 9.46 6.94
C HIS A 122 -9.51 8.33 7.91
N ASN A 123 -9.63 8.57 9.22
CA ASN A 123 -9.30 7.59 10.26
C ASN A 123 -7.95 6.90 10.04
N PHE A 124 -6.94 7.65 9.58
CA PHE A 124 -5.58 7.16 9.28
C PHE A 124 -5.54 5.98 8.30
N GLY A 125 -6.52 5.86 7.41
CA GLY A 125 -6.66 4.74 6.48
C GLY A 125 -7.21 3.46 7.12
N MET A 126 -7.64 3.49 8.38
CA MET A 126 -8.22 2.34 9.06
C MET A 126 -9.72 2.24 8.75
N GLY A 127 -10.08 1.35 7.83
CA GLY A 127 -11.46 1.16 7.39
C GLY A 127 -12.40 0.69 8.49
N ARG A 128 -13.57 1.32 8.55
CA ARG A 128 -14.72 0.91 9.37
C ARG A 128 -15.55 -0.14 8.63
N PRO A 129 -16.51 -0.83 9.28
CA PRO A 129 -17.37 -1.83 8.62
C PRO A 129 -18.02 -1.30 7.34
N GLU A 130 -18.44 -0.03 7.35
CA GLU A 130 -19.07 0.64 6.20
C GLU A 130 -18.13 0.70 4.99
N GLY A 131 -16.83 0.90 5.21
CA GLY A 131 -15.82 0.92 4.16
C GLY A 131 -15.68 -0.43 3.45
N TYR A 132 -15.62 -1.53 4.20
CA TYR A 132 -15.55 -2.88 3.64
C TYR A 132 -16.86 -3.29 2.94
N ARG A 133 -18.03 -2.96 3.52
CA ARG A 133 -19.32 -3.16 2.84
C ARG A 133 -19.42 -2.35 1.55
N LYS A 134 -18.92 -1.11 1.55
CA LYS A 134 -18.82 -0.30 0.35
C LYS A 134 -17.90 -0.95 -0.69
N ALA A 135 -16.71 -1.43 -0.29
CA ALA A 135 -15.80 -2.14 -1.19
C ALA A 135 -16.46 -3.37 -1.81
N ALA A 136 -17.13 -4.21 -1.03
CA ALA A 136 -17.91 -5.34 -1.53
C ALA A 136 -18.94 -4.91 -2.57
N ARG A 137 -19.75 -3.89 -2.25
CA ARG A 137 -20.75 -3.33 -3.17
C ARG A 137 -20.15 -2.83 -4.48
N LEU A 138 -18.99 -2.18 -4.41
CA LEU A 138 -18.30 -1.67 -5.61
C LEU A 138 -17.76 -2.79 -6.48
N VAL A 139 -17.23 -3.85 -5.88
CA VAL A 139 -16.80 -5.07 -6.60
C VAL A 139 -17.99 -5.76 -7.26
N GLU A 140 -19.12 -5.90 -6.57
CA GLU A 140 -20.36 -6.44 -7.13
C GLU A 140 -20.87 -5.59 -8.30
N LEU A 141 -20.79 -4.25 -8.20
CA LEU A 141 -21.13 -3.33 -9.27
C LEU A 141 -20.18 -3.52 -10.47
N ALA A 142 -18.88 -3.61 -10.23
CA ALA A 142 -17.88 -3.85 -11.26
C ALA A 142 -18.12 -5.19 -11.97
N ALA A 143 -18.46 -6.24 -11.22
CA ALA A 143 -18.81 -7.54 -11.76
C ALA A 143 -20.04 -7.49 -12.70
N ARG A 144 -21.09 -6.74 -12.30
CA ARG A 144 -22.30 -6.56 -13.08
C ARG A 144 -22.06 -5.87 -14.43
N PHE A 145 -21.13 -4.92 -14.46
CA PHE A 145 -20.81 -4.15 -15.66
C PHE A 145 -19.54 -4.64 -16.38
N HIS A 146 -18.98 -5.77 -15.96
CA HIS A 146 -17.74 -6.35 -16.51
C HIS A 146 -16.55 -5.39 -16.49
N VAL A 147 -16.46 -4.57 -15.47
CA VAL A 147 -15.39 -3.57 -15.27
C VAL A 147 -14.28 -4.17 -14.39
N PRO A 148 -13.01 -4.12 -14.81
CA PRO A 148 -11.88 -4.54 -13.97
C PRO A 148 -11.79 -3.72 -12.69
N VAL A 149 -11.26 -4.33 -11.64
CA VAL A 149 -11.07 -3.70 -10.33
C VAL A 149 -9.59 -3.49 -10.06
N ILE A 150 -9.23 -2.31 -9.61
CA ILE A 150 -7.89 -1.99 -9.11
C ILE A 150 -8.04 -1.58 -7.65
N THR A 151 -7.23 -2.18 -6.76
CA THR A 151 -7.21 -1.77 -5.36
C THR A 151 -5.86 -1.23 -4.93
N LEU A 152 -5.85 -0.16 -4.13
CA LEU A 152 -4.67 0.45 -3.54
C LEU A 152 -4.71 0.25 -2.03
N VAL A 153 -3.75 -0.51 -1.51
CA VAL A 153 -3.69 -0.87 -0.08
C VAL A 153 -2.62 -0.05 0.62
N ASP A 154 -3.05 0.78 1.56
CA ASP A 154 -2.17 1.51 2.48
C ASP A 154 -2.89 1.76 3.80
N SER A 155 -2.85 0.79 4.71
CA SER A 155 -3.53 0.84 5.99
C SER A 155 -2.74 0.11 7.07
N ALA A 156 -2.68 0.70 8.26
CA ALA A 156 -2.13 0.07 9.46
C ALA A 156 -3.02 -1.06 10.02
N GLY A 157 -4.21 -1.24 9.47
CA GLY A 157 -5.18 -2.27 9.87
C GLY A 157 -6.62 -1.79 9.75
N ALA A 158 -7.56 -2.65 10.11
CA ALA A 158 -8.96 -2.27 10.24
C ALA A 158 -9.18 -1.42 11.52
N TYR A 159 -10.21 -0.60 11.53
CA TYR A 159 -10.55 0.22 12.71
C TYR A 159 -10.85 -0.67 13.92
N PRO A 160 -10.12 -0.50 15.04
CA PRO A 160 -10.22 -1.40 16.21
C PRO A 160 -11.22 -0.93 17.28
N GLY A 161 -12.03 0.08 16.99
CA GLY A 161 -12.95 0.67 17.97
C GLY A 161 -14.17 -0.20 18.25
N VAL A 162 -14.70 -0.12 19.49
CA VAL A 162 -15.88 -0.85 19.94
C VAL A 162 -17.10 -0.60 19.07
N ASP A 163 -17.27 0.62 18.58
CA ASP A 163 -18.35 1.00 17.67
C ASP A 163 -18.22 0.33 16.29
N GLY A 164 -16.99 0.05 15.83
CA GLY A 164 -16.73 -0.74 14.63
C GLY A 164 -17.09 -2.21 14.84
N GLU A 165 -16.70 -2.79 15.98
CA GLU A 165 -17.05 -4.16 16.33
C GLU A 165 -18.57 -4.34 16.44
N ALA A 166 -19.26 -3.44 17.12
CA ALA A 166 -20.71 -3.44 17.26
C ALA A 166 -21.47 -3.39 15.93
N ARG A 167 -20.86 -2.81 14.88
CA ARG A 167 -21.42 -2.76 13.52
C ARG A 167 -20.89 -3.87 12.60
N GLY A 168 -20.24 -4.90 13.16
CA GLY A 168 -19.82 -6.10 12.42
C GLY A 168 -18.55 -5.96 11.62
N GLN A 169 -17.46 -5.42 12.21
CA GLN A 169 -16.17 -5.23 11.57
C GLN A 169 -15.64 -6.52 10.91
N ALA A 170 -15.62 -7.63 11.65
CA ALA A 170 -15.12 -8.91 11.15
C ALA A 170 -15.99 -9.46 10.00
N GLU A 171 -17.32 -9.38 10.12
CA GLU A 171 -18.26 -9.80 9.08
C GLU A 171 -18.09 -8.98 7.80
N ALA A 172 -17.95 -7.65 7.92
CA ALA A 172 -17.77 -6.76 6.79
C ALA A 172 -16.48 -7.05 6.03
N ILE A 173 -15.37 -7.32 6.73
CA ILE A 173 -14.09 -7.73 6.14
C ILE A 173 -14.25 -9.08 5.42
N ALA A 174 -14.85 -10.08 6.08
CA ALA A 174 -15.06 -11.41 5.50
C ALA A 174 -15.94 -11.35 4.24
N ARG A 175 -17.03 -10.60 4.28
CA ARG A 175 -17.91 -10.37 3.13
C ARG A 175 -17.17 -9.67 1.97
N ALA A 176 -16.39 -8.64 2.25
CA ALA A 176 -15.59 -7.99 1.22
C ALA A 176 -14.60 -8.96 0.59
N THR A 177 -13.82 -9.70 1.40
CA THR A 177 -12.89 -10.73 0.91
C THR A 177 -13.60 -11.76 0.02
N ALA A 178 -14.78 -12.25 0.42
CA ALA A 178 -15.57 -13.19 -0.36
C ALA A 178 -16.05 -12.59 -1.69
N ALA A 179 -16.47 -11.32 -1.70
CA ALA A 179 -16.87 -10.60 -2.92
C ALA A 179 -15.69 -10.50 -3.90
N PHE A 180 -14.49 -10.12 -3.43
CA PHE A 180 -13.28 -10.06 -4.24
C PHE A 180 -12.91 -11.44 -4.81
N LEU A 181 -12.91 -12.49 -3.98
CA LEU A 181 -12.60 -13.86 -4.42
C LEU A 181 -13.58 -14.41 -5.46
N GLY A 182 -14.84 -14.01 -5.38
CA GLY A 182 -15.90 -14.48 -6.25
C GLY A 182 -16.14 -13.65 -7.52
N ALA A 183 -15.59 -12.44 -7.61
CA ALA A 183 -15.89 -11.53 -8.72
C ALA A 183 -15.37 -12.06 -10.08
N PRO A 184 -16.24 -12.14 -11.10
CA PRO A 184 -15.89 -12.67 -12.42
C PRO A 184 -15.27 -11.60 -13.34
N VAL A 185 -14.45 -10.72 -12.77
CA VAL A 185 -13.73 -9.65 -13.47
C VAL A 185 -12.26 -9.64 -13.04
N PRO A 186 -11.33 -9.11 -13.85
CA PRO A 186 -9.93 -8.94 -13.46
C PRO A 186 -9.78 -8.06 -12.22
N ILE A 187 -8.93 -8.46 -11.29
CA ILE A 187 -8.62 -7.70 -10.09
C ILE A 187 -7.11 -7.58 -9.93
N ILE A 188 -6.62 -6.35 -9.83
CA ILE A 188 -5.23 -6.03 -9.47
C ILE A 188 -5.23 -5.35 -8.11
N THR A 189 -4.41 -5.84 -7.20
CA THR A 189 -4.13 -5.15 -5.92
C THR A 189 -2.72 -4.60 -5.92
N ALA A 190 -2.56 -3.35 -5.50
CA ALA A 190 -1.26 -2.74 -5.25
C ALA A 190 -1.10 -2.39 -3.78
N ILE A 191 -0.07 -2.95 -3.14
CA ILE A 191 0.33 -2.57 -1.77
C ILE A 191 1.29 -1.38 -1.90
N THR A 192 0.80 -0.18 -1.54
CA THR A 192 1.54 1.07 -1.80
C THR A 192 2.26 1.65 -0.58
N GLY A 193 1.95 1.15 0.60
CA GLY A 193 2.56 1.51 1.86
C GLY A 193 2.46 0.38 2.87
N GLU A 194 1.65 0.53 3.90
CA GLU A 194 1.38 -0.53 4.86
C GLU A 194 0.18 -1.39 4.41
N GLY A 195 0.38 -2.70 4.29
CA GLY A 195 -0.70 -3.66 4.10
C GLY A 195 -0.87 -4.51 5.37
N MET A 196 -1.66 -4.04 6.36
CA MET A 196 -1.73 -4.72 7.64
C MET A 196 -3.08 -5.39 7.89
N SER A 197 -3.00 -6.66 8.34
CA SER A 197 -4.11 -7.42 8.94
C SER A 197 -5.38 -7.49 8.08
N GLY A 198 -6.53 -7.60 8.74
CA GLY A 198 -7.87 -7.57 8.13
C GLY A 198 -8.12 -6.29 7.32
N GLY A 199 -7.45 -5.18 7.69
CA GLY A 199 -7.50 -3.93 6.93
C GLY A 199 -7.08 -4.12 5.48
N ALA A 200 -5.95 -4.77 5.27
CA ALA A 200 -5.44 -5.05 3.94
C ALA A 200 -6.23 -6.15 3.23
N ILE A 201 -6.42 -7.32 3.88
CA ILE A 201 -6.99 -8.50 3.21
C ILE A 201 -8.44 -8.27 2.75
N GLY A 202 -9.17 -7.40 3.43
CA GLY A 202 -10.54 -7.05 3.07
C GLY A 202 -10.71 -6.52 1.66
N ILE A 203 -9.65 -5.95 1.05
CA ILE A 203 -9.64 -5.44 -0.33
C ILE A 203 -8.46 -5.96 -1.17
N ALA A 204 -7.68 -6.93 -0.67
CA ALA A 204 -6.46 -7.39 -1.33
C ALA A 204 -6.57 -8.74 -2.04
N ALA A 205 -7.73 -9.41 -2.00
CA ALA A 205 -7.91 -10.70 -2.67
C ALA A 205 -8.06 -10.52 -4.20
N ALA A 206 -6.97 -10.71 -4.95
CA ALA A 206 -6.85 -10.33 -6.36
C ALA A 206 -6.23 -11.43 -7.23
N ASP A 207 -6.39 -11.31 -8.56
CA ASP A 207 -5.70 -12.15 -9.54
C ASP A 207 -4.19 -11.89 -9.52
N ARG A 208 -3.81 -10.61 -9.39
CA ARG A 208 -2.43 -10.17 -9.23
C ARG A 208 -2.32 -9.23 -8.04
N VAL A 209 -1.35 -9.49 -7.20
CA VAL A 209 -0.96 -8.62 -6.08
C VAL A 209 0.43 -8.08 -6.38
N ILE A 210 0.52 -6.78 -6.64
CA ILE A 210 1.79 -6.07 -6.82
C ILE A 210 2.11 -5.26 -5.58
N MET A 211 3.36 -4.97 -5.34
CA MET A 211 3.77 -4.30 -4.11
C MET A 211 4.96 -3.38 -4.37
N PHE A 212 4.94 -2.16 -3.86
CA PHE A 212 6.10 -1.30 -3.90
C PHE A 212 7.29 -1.92 -3.13
N GLU A 213 8.49 -1.69 -3.62
CA GLU A 213 9.75 -2.26 -3.09
C GLU A 213 9.96 -2.00 -1.60
N HIS A 214 9.54 -0.81 -1.13
CA HIS A 214 9.67 -0.42 0.28
C HIS A 214 8.32 -0.39 1.01
N ALA A 215 7.27 -0.98 0.45
CA ALA A 215 6.04 -1.28 1.17
C ALA A 215 6.23 -2.50 2.09
N VAL A 216 5.29 -2.71 3.01
CA VAL A 216 5.26 -3.88 3.91
C VAL A 216 3.87 -4.51 3.91
N TYR A 217 3.83 -5.86 4.01
CA TYR A 217 2.58 -6.60 4.03
C TYR A 217 2.64 -7.69 5.10
N ALA A 218 1.74 -7.64 6.09
CA ALA A 218 1.77 -8.53 7.25
C ALA A 218 0.42 -8.67 7.94
N VAL A 219 0.30 -9.68 8.78
CA VAL A 219 -0.91 -9.95 9.58
C VAL A 219 -1.10 -9.00 10.76
N ILE A 220 -0.03 -8.35 11.21
CA ILE A 220 -0.01 -7.41 12.35
C ILE A 220 1.18 -6.47 12.19
N SER A 221 1.17 -5.31 12.84
CA SER A 221 2.36 -4.45 12.89
C SER A 221 3.51 -5.12 13.68
N PRO A 222 4.78 -4.81 13.34
CA PRO A 222 5.91 -5.33 14.11
C PRO A 222 5.84 -4.98 15.60
N GLU A 223 5.36 -3.79 15.95
CA GLU A 223 5.16 -3.38 17.33
C GLU A 223 4.06 -4.20 18.03
N GLY A 224 2.95 -4.45 17.32
CA GLY A 224 1.87 -5.31 17.81
C GLY A 224 2.35 -6.74 18.07
N CYS A 225 3.11 -7.31 17.13
CA CYS A 225 3.75 -8.62 17.28
C CYS A 225 4.70 -8.63 18.51
N ALA A 226 5.57 -7.63 18.61
CA ALA A 226 6.48 -7.50 19.73
C ALA A 226 5.76 -7.42 21.08
N SER A 227 4.65 -6.70 21.17
CA SER A 227 3.85 -6.54 22.40
C SER A 227 3.19 -7.85 22.83
N ILE A 228 2.82 -8.71 21.89
CA ILE A 228 2.22 -10.03 22.18
C ILE A 228 3.28 -11.02 22.64
N LEU A 229 4.41 -11.10 21.92
CA LEU A 229 5.44 -12.11 22.18
C LEU A 229 6.34 -11.76 23.34
N TRP A 230 6.62 -10.49 23.57
CA TRP A 230 7.56 -10.02 24.62
C TRP A 230 6.86 -9.03 25.55
N ARG A 231 6.06 -9.54 26.51
CA ARG A 231 5.19 -8.79 27.40
C ARG A 231 5.90 -7.93 28.48
N SER A 232 7.22 -8.00 28.65
CA SER A 232 7.93 -7.21 29.67
C SER A 232 8.12 -5.75 29.22
N ALA A 233 7.65 -4.80 30.01
CA ALA A 233 7.59 -3.37 29.70
C ALA A 233 8.94 -2.73 29.28
N ASP A 234 10.05 -3.20 29.85
CA ASP A 234 11.39 -2.62 29.64
C ASP A 234 12.04 -2.98 28.30
N LYS A 235 11.43 -3.87 27.49
CA LYS A 235 12.05 -4.42 26.28
C LYS A 235 11.23 -4.25 25.01
N GLN A 236 10.00 -3.72 25.07
CA GLN A 236 9.08 -3.67 23.93
C GLN A 236 9.55 -2.73 22.79
N ALA A 237 10.08 -1.55 23.12
CA ALA A 237 10.48 -0.54 22.13
C ALA A 237 11.64 -1.02 21.23
N ASN A 238 12.50 -1.92 21.70
CA ASN A 238 13.64 -2.43 20.95
C ASN A 238 13.36 -3.72 20.16
N ARG A 239 12.16 -4.32 20.28
CA ARG A 239 11.84 -5.62 19.67
C ARG A 239 11.01 -5.55 18.41
N ALA A 240 10.53 -4.37 18.01
CA ALA A 240 9.81 -4.20 16.76
C ALA A 240 10.69 -4.54 15.54
N ALA A 241 11.99 -4.26 15.61
CA ALA A 241 12.95 -4.63 14.57
C ALA A 241 13.10 -6.15 14.44
N ASP A 242 13.25 -6.86 15.59
CA ASP A 242 13.33 -8.32 15.63
C ASP A 242 12.04 -8.96 15.09
N ALA A 243 10.88 -8.38 15.46
CA ALA A 243 9.59 -8.82 14.97
C ALA A 243 9.46 -8.62 13.45
N ALA A 244 9.86 -7.45 12.92
CA ALA A 244 9.82 -7.18 11.49
C ALA A 244 10.66 -8.19 10.69
N GLU A 245 11.85 -8.55 11.19
CA GLU A 245 12.72 -9.55 10.57
C GLU A 245 12.08 -10.94 10.58
N ALA A 246 11.56 -11.38 11.74
CA ALA A 246 10.96 -12.70 11.91
C ALA A 246 9.66 -12.87 11.10
N MET A 247 8.87 -11.81 10.97
CA MET A 247 7.57 -11.82 10.30
C MET A 247 7.65 -11.85 8.76
N LYS A 248 8.85 -11.64 8.16
CA LYS A 248 9.02 -11.64 6.69
C LYS A 248 8.08 -10.68 5.98
N VAL A 249 8.09 -9.41 6.40
CA VAL A 249 7.10 -8.40 5.98
C VAL A 249 7.44 -7.66 4.67
N THR A 250 8.67 -7.82 4.15
CA THR A 250 9.14 -7.04 3.00
C THR A 250 8.58 -7.55 1.68
N ALA A 251 8.63 -6.71 0.63
CA ALA A 251 8.22 -7.12 -0.71
C ALA A 251 9.02 -8.33 -1.22
N ALA A 252 10.32 -8.39 -0.91
CA ALA A 252 11.18 -9.53 -1.27
C ALA A 252 10.73 -10.81 -0.55
N ASP A 253 10.45 -10.74 0.76
CA ASP A 253 9.94 -11.89 1.52
C ASP A 253 8.59 -12.35 1.00
N CYS A 254 7.63 -11.42 0.81
CA CYS A 254 6.29 -11.73 0.31
C CYS A 254 6.34 -12.35 -1.10
N LYS A 255 7.27 -11.91 -1.94
CA LYS A 255 7.49 -12.49 -3.27
C LYS A 255 8.06 -13.90 -3.18
N ALA A 256 9.06 -14.12 -2.31
CA ALA A 256 9.65 -15.44 -2.08
C ALA A 256 8.64 -16.45 -1.52
N LEU A 257 7.74 -16.00 -0.66
CA LEU A 257 6.64 -16.81 -0.09
C LEU A 257 5.45 -16.99 -1.06
N GLY A 258 5.47 -16.38 -2.24
CA GLY A 258 4.37 -16.46 -3.20
C GLY A 258 3.11 -15.70 -2.79
N VAL A 259 3.20 -14.78 -1.83
CA VAL A 259 2.09 -13.95 -1.36
C VAL A 259 1.79 -12.82 -2.34
N ILE A 260 2.81 -12.27 -2.98
CA ILE A 260 2.68 -11.26 -4.05
C ILE A 260 3.23 -11.78 -5.37
N ASP A 261 2.75 -11.20 -6.48
CA ASP A 261 3.14 -11.60 -7.84
C ASP A 261 4.28 -10.74 -8.40
N THR A 262 4.32 -9.43 -8.11
CA THR A 262 5.29 -8.51 -8.70
C THR A 262 5.73 -7.43 -7.72
N ILE A 263 7.03 -7.14 -7.70
CA ILE A 263 7.60 -6.00 -6.96
C ILE A 263 7.72 -4.82 -7.92
N VAL A 264 7.19 -3.68 -7.51
CA VAL A 264 7.29 -2.42 -8.25
C VAL A 264 8.44 -1.60 -7.66
N SER A 265 9.47 -1.35 -8.46
CA SER A 265 10.63 -0.57 -8.03
C SER A 265 10.25 0.86 -7.68
N GLU A 266 10.87 1.38 -6.64
CA GLU A 266 10.72 2.77 -6.22
C GLU A 266 11.92 3.63 -6.67
N PRO A 267 11.76 4.94 -6.81
CA PRO A 267 12.88 5.86 -7.01
C PRO A 267 13.91 5.75 -5.89
N LEU A 268 15.14 6.16 -6.18
CA LEU A 268 16.21 6.19 -5.19
C LEU A 268 15.80 6.96 -3.93
N GLY A 269 15.81 6.29 -2.81
CA GLY A 269 15.39 6.85 -1.52
C GLY A 269 13.89 6.73 -1.24
N GLY A 270 13.13 5.98 -2.08
CA GLY A 270 11.73 5.65 -1.85
C GLY A 270 10.71 6.59 -2.54
N ALA A 271 9.46 6.15 -2.60
CA ALA A 271 8.37 6.85 -3.28
C ALA A 271 8.08 8.26 -2.74
N HIS A 272 8.42 8.54 -1.49
CA HIS A 272 8.24 9.86 -0.87
C HIS A 272 9.22 10.93 -1.40
N ARG A 273 10.36 10.52 -2.01
CA ARG A 273 11.34 11.46 -2.59
C ARG A 273 11.00 11.86 -4.02
N ASP A 274 10.38 10.97 -4.76
CA ASP A 274 9.88 11.23 -6.12
C ASP A 274 8.54 10.51 -6.33
N PRO A 275 7.43 11.09 -5.80
CA PRO A 275 6.11 10.52 -5.94
C PRO A 275 5.67 10.35 -7.39
N ALA A 276 6.09 11.26 -8.28
CA ALA A 276 5.71 11.21 -9.69
C ALA A 276 6.32 9.98 -10.39
N ALA A 277 7.62 9.75 -10.21
CA ALA A 277 8.29 8.57 -10.77
C ALA A 277 7.75 7.27 -10.15
N ALA A 278 7.46 7.25 -8.85
CA ALA A 278 6.87 6.09 -8.18
C ALA A 278 5.48 5.76 -8.76
N ILE A 279 4.60 6.75 -8.93
CA ILE A 279 3.27 6.55 -9.50
C ILE A 279 3.36 6.11 -10.97
N ALA A 280 4.32 6.64 -11.74
CA ALA A 280 4.55 6.21 -13.11
C ALA A 280 4.94 4.72 -13.19
N SER A 281 5.89 4.27 -12.33
CA SER A 281 6.26 2.84 -12.23
C SER A 281 5.07 1.97 -11.85
N LEU A 282 4.26 2.42 -10.88
CA LEU A 282 3.04 1.72 -10.46
C LEU A 282 2.02 1.61 -11.59
N SER A 283 1.80 2.70 -12.33
CA SER A 283 0.86 2.73 -13.46
C SER A 283 1.26 1.76 -14.56
N MET A 284 2.55 1.70 -14.89
CA MET A 284 3.08 0.73 -15.86
C MET A 284 2.90 -0.71 -15.38
N ALA A 285 3.17 -0.99 -14.11
CA ALA A 285 3.01 -2.32 -13.55
C ALA A 285 1.55 -2.76 -13.54
N ILE A 286 0.62 -1.88 -13.14
CA ILE A 286 -0.82 -2.16 -13.17
C ILE A 286 -1.27 -2.48 -14.61
N ALA A 287 -0.89 -1.66 -15.59
CA ALA A 287 -1.27 -1.89 -16.98
C ALA A 287 -0.71 -3.22 -17.52
N SER A 288 0.56 -3.53 -17.23
CA SER A 288 1.21 -4.77 -17.64
C SER A 288 0.54 -6.02 -17.06
N GLU A 289 0.17 -5.98 -15.78
CA GLU A 289 -0.50 -7.12 -15.12
C GLU A 289 -1.98 -7.24 -15.48
N LEU A 290 -2.65 -6.12 -15.77
CA LEU A 290 -4.06 -6.12 -16.12
C LEU A 290 -4.30 -6.61 -17.54
N GLN A 291 -3.49 -6.19 -18.50
CA GLN A 291 -3.70 -6.47 -19.93
C GLN A 291 -3.91 -7.95 -20.26
N PRO A 292 -3.11 -8.92 -19.76
CA PRO A 292 -3.35 -10.34 -20.03
C PRO A 292 -4.62 -10.87 -19.38
N LEU A 293 -5.06 -10.30 -18.26
CA LEU A 293 -6.27 -10.73 -17.56
C LEU A 293 -7.55 -10.32 -18.31
N LEU A 294 -7.51 -9.22 -19.05
CA LEU A 294 -8.65 -8.75 -19.86
C LEU A 294 -9.07 -9.74 -20.94
N ALA A 295 -8.16 -10.61 -21.37
CA ALA A 295 -8.44 -11.62 -22.39
C ALA A 295 -9.03 -12.93 -21.81
N LEU A 296 -9.07 -13.08 -20.48
CA LEU A 296 -9.52 -14.32 -19.85
C LEU A 296 -11.03 -14.36 -19.67
N ALA A 297 -11.61 -15.55 -19.84
CA ALA A 297 -13.02 -15.77 -19.56
C ALA A 297 -13.31 -15.59 -18.05
N PRO A 298 -14.48 -15.04 -17.66
CA PRO A 298 -14.84 -14.79 -16.26
C PRO A 298 -14.69 -16.00 -15.34
N ALA A 299 -15.11 -17.18 -15.77
CA ALA A 299 -14.99 -18.41 -14.99
C ALA A 299 -13.52 -18.84 -14.78
N ALA A 300 -12.65 -18.58 -15.77
CA ALA A 300 -11.23 -18.87 -15.67
C ALA A 300 -10.54 -17.96 -14.65
N LEU A 301 -10.88 -16.67 -14.61
CA LEU A 301 -10.39 -15.72 -13.60
C LEU A 301 -10.71 -16.22 -12.18
N VAL A 302 -11.99 -16.51 -11.89
CA VAL A 302 -12.41 -16.98 -10.56
C VAL A 302 -11.72 -18.27 -10.18
N LYS A 303 -11.62 -19.23 -11.12
CA LYS A 303 -10.94 -20.52 -10.88
C LYS A 303 -9.47 -20.33 -10.57
N ALA A 304 -8.76 -19.52 -11.38
CA ALA A 304 -7.33 -19.25 -11.20
C ALA A 304 -7.05 -18.51 -9.89
N ARG A 305 -7.84 -17.49 -9.55
CA ARG A 305 -7.75 -16.74 -8.31
C ARG A 305 -7.90 -17.65 -7.10
N ARG A 306 -8.95 -18.49 -7.05
CA ARG A 306 -9.16 -19.45 -5.96
C ARG A 306 -8.02 -20.46 -5.85
N ALA A 307 -7.53 -21.00 -6.96
CA ALA A 307 -6.41 -21.92 -6.98
C ALA A 307 -5.13 -21.28 -6.41
N LYS A 308 -4.87 -20.00 -6.75
CA LYS A 308 -3.74 -19.23 -6.20
C LYS A 308 -3.78 -19.18 -4.68
N TYR A 309 -4.88 -18.75 -4.08
CA TYR A 309 -5.00 -18.65 -2.61
C TYR A 309 -4.98 -20.00 -1.91
N LEU A 310 -5.56 -21.03 -2.51
CA LEU A 310 -5.53 -22.41 -1.97
C LEU A 310 -4.14 -23.06 -2.07
N ALA A 311 -3.25 -22.55 -2.91
CA ALA A 311 -1.88 -23.03 -3.04
C ALA A 311 -0.93 -22.38 -2.03
N MET A 312 -1.28 -21.21 -1.47
CA MET A 312 -0.44 -20.53 -0.49
C MET A 312 -0.25 -21.36 0.77
N GLY A 313 0.97 -21.42 1.30
CA GLY A 313 1.32 -22.13 2.52
C GLY A 313 1.46 -23.65 2.40
N ARG A 314 1.29 -24.24 1.22
CA ARG A 314 1.46 -25.69 1.03
C ARG A 314 2.90 -26.18 1.02
N ASN A 315 3.85 -25.27 0.77
CA ASN A 315 5.28 -25.56 0.65
C ASN A 315 6.12 -24.83 1.71
N LEU A 316 5.51 -24.50 2.86
CA LEU A 316 6.19 -23.89 4.01
C LEU A 316 6.76 -24.95 4.93
#